data_8be4ce01ad34d44d0307ddf2fdafab79
#
_entry.id   8be4ce01ad34d44d0307ddf2fdafab79
#
_cell.length_a   1.000
_cell.length_b   1.000
_cell.length_c   1.000
_cell.angle_alpha   90.00
_cell.angle_beta   90.00
_cell.angle_gamma   90.00
#
_symmetry.space_group_name_H-M   'P 1'
#
loop_
_entity.id
_entity.type
_entity.pdbx_description
1 polymer ?
#
loop_
_entity_poly.entity_id
_entity_poly.type
_entity_poly.pdbx_seq_one_letter_code
_entity_poly.pdbx_strand_id
1 'polypeptide(L)'
;MMHRDNQSRAEVQAWLQARFGNDVPIGEGAYIDPYDEGGMAAVLRDPAEHMLYRARAFTELRQGRVANFSIARQKIQGFIDSIRNQRPASSVGQKCGMDKADNLAVDLNGNVITCQNVSAKAVAPNGQTHKIGHLSDLPSVKLKTATHWSQRRDCAACPVLQLCQGSCMFLEGPLWEAGCDAAYSDNVPFFAAAIEFLTGYTPYYIEGEFRDDRKDLFGRVRGVPETKQKRVIEIHPVPA
;
A
#
# COMPACT_ATOMS: atom_id res chain seq x y z
N MET A 1 6.53 -1.18 -4.95
CA MET A 1 6.52 -2.46 -4.23
C MET A 1 7.44 -2.37 -3.03
N MET A 2 7.37 -3.33 -2.11
CA MET A 2 8.19 -3.34 -0.90
C MET A 2 9.53 -4.03 -1.18
N HIS A 3 10.64 -3.41 -0.74
CA HIS A 3 11.96 -4.02 -0.83
C HIS A 3 12.13 -5.08 0.27
N ARG A 4 12.80 -6.21 -0.04
CA ARG A 4 13.06 -7.26 0.97
C ARG A 4 13.93 -6.76 2.13
N ASP A 5 14.91 -5.90 1.85
CA ASP A 5 15.76 -5.28 2.87
C ASP A 5 15.14 -3.96 3.38
N ASN A 6 13.81 -3.98 3.63
CA ASN A 6 13.14 -2.80 4.14
C ASN A 6 13.54 -2.50 5.57
N GLN A 7 13.73 -1.23 5.87
CA GLN A 7 13.96 -0.77 7.22
C GLN A 7 12.66 -0.48 7.95
N SER A 8 12.67 -0.62 9.27
CA SER A 8 11.52 -0.24 10.05
C SER A 8 11.34 1.28 10.05
N ARG A 9 10.08 1.73 10.10
CA ARG A 9 9.79 3.17 10.21
C ARG A 9 10.39 3.78 11.47
N ALA A 10 10.39 3.02 12.57
CA ALA A 10 10.98 3.47 13.82
C ALA A 10 12.49 3.63 13.73
N GLU A 11 13.20 2.75 13.03
CA GLU A 11 14.64 2.87 12.78
C GLU A 11 14.95 4.08 11.92
N VAL A 12 14.20 4.31 10.84
CA VAL A 12 14.35 5.49 9.99
C VAL A 12 14.11 6.78 10.79
N GLN A 13 13.06 6.82 11.60
CA GLN A 13 12.77 7.95 12.46
C GLN A 13 13.88 8.20 13.47
N ALA A 14 14.36 7.17 14.15
CA ALA A 14 15.44 7.27 15.12
C ALA A 14 16.74 7.78 14.48
N TRP A 15 17.07 7.29 13.29
CA TRP A 15 18.24 7.73 12.55
C TRP A 15 18.13 9.22 12.15
N LEU A 16 16.99 9.64 11.64
CA LEU A 16 16.75 11.04 11.25
C LEU A 16 16.77 11.96 12.49
N GLN A 17 16.17 11.54 13.60
CA GLN A 17 16.19 12.29 14.85
C GLN A 17 17.62 12.47 15.39
N ALA A 18 18.43 11.41 15.34
CA ALA A 18 19.83 11.48 15.78
C ALA A 18 20.68 12.41 14.88
N ARG A 19 20.34 12.53 13.59
CA ARG A 19 21.09 13.33 12.63
C ARG A 19 20.66 14.79 12.52
N PHE A 20 19.36 15.05 12.60
CA PHE A 20 18.75 16.36 12.29
C PHE A 20 17.91 16.96 13.41
N GLY A 21 17.69 16.25 14.50
CA GLY A 21 16.82 16.66 15.60
C GLY A 21 15.39 16.10 15.54
N ASN A 22 14.58 16.41 16.55
CA ASN A 22 13.30 15.73 16.79
C ASN A 22 12.15 16.15 15.87
N ASP A 23 12.26 17.26 15.14
CA ASP A 23 11.14 17.87 14.42
C ASP A 23 11.17 17.66 12.91
N VAL A 24 11.93 16.68 12.43
CA VAL A 24 11.97 16.38 11.00
C VAL A 24 10.67 15.67 10.60
N PRO A 25 9.78 16.30 9.82
CA PRO A 25 8.61 15.63 9.30
C PRO A 25 9.04 14.58 8.26
N ILE A 26 8.50 13.37 8.37
CA ILE A 26 8.85 12.28 7.48
C ILE A 26 7.65 11.99 6.58
N GLY A 27 7.83 12.22 5.27
CA GLY A 27 6.96 11.68 4.24
C GLY A 27 7.32 10.24 3.94
N GLU A 28 6.35 9.40 3.66
CA GLU A 28 6.62 8.05 3.18
C GLU A 28 6.85 8.04 1.68
N GLY A 29 7.94 7.40 1.26
CA GLY A 29 8.23 7.09 -0.11
C GLY A 29 9.11 5.85 -0.15
N ALA A 30 8.51 4.66 -0.28
CA ALA A 30 9.27 3.46 -0.62
C ALA A 30 8.79 2.98 -1.98
N TYR A 31 9.70 2.87 -2.92
CA TYR A 31 9.35 2.59 -4.27
C TYR A 31 10.44 1.77 -4.97
N ILE A 32 10.05 0.67 -5.58
CA ILE A 32 10.90 -0.11 -6.46
C ILE A 32 10.27 -0.07 -7.83
N ASP A 33 11.03 0.35 -8.83
CA ASP A 33 10.64 0.17 -10.22
C ASP A 33 10.82 -1.31 -10.60
N PRO A 34 9.73 -2.03 -10.86
CA PRO A 34 9.84 -3.44 -11.23
C PRO A 34 10.39 -3.68 -12.63
N TYR A 35 10.53 -2.61 -13.41
CA TYR A 35 11.04 -2.67 -14.77
C TYR A 35 12.56 -2.50 -14.82
N ASP A 36 13.19 -2.02 -13.74
CA ASP A 36 14.65 -1.93 -13.68
C ASP A 36 15.30 -3.31 -13.52
N GLU A 37 16.51 -3.42 -14.06
CA GLU A 37 17.32 -4.64 -13.93
C GLU A 37 17.54 -4.97 -12.44
N GLY A 38 17.17 -6.18 -12.05
CA GLY A 38 17.23 -6.62 -10.66
C GLY A 38 16.11 -6.12 -9.75
N GLY A 39 15.25 -5.17 -10.18
CA GLY A 39 14.17 -4.64 -9.37
C GLY A 39 13.23 -5.72 -8.82
N MET A 40 12.86 -6.69 -9.66
CA MET A 40 12.03 -7.82 -9.24
C MET A 40 12.70 -8.77 -8.24
N ALA A 41 14.02 -8.92 -8.30
CA ALA A 41 14.77 -9.74 -7.34
C ALA A 41 14.84 -9.10 -5.95
N ALA A 42 14.71 -7.78 -5.89
CA ALA A 42 14.70 -7.02 -4.64
C ALA A 42 13.31 -6.91 -3.98
N VAL A 43 12.24 -7.33 -4.67
CA VAL A 43 10.87 -7.28 -4.13
C VAL A 43 10.69 -8.33 -3.04
N LEU A 44 10.11 -7.91 -1.92
CA LEU A 44 9.67 -8.83 -0.87
C LEU A 44 8.52 -9.71 -1.38
N ARG A 45 8.70 -11.03 -1.35
CA ARG A 45 7.73 -12.01 -1.85
C ARG A 45 7.37 -13.09 -0.85
N ASP A 46 8.22 -13.33 0.14
CA ASP A 46 7.99 -14.37 1.14
C ASP A 46 6.78 -14.01 2.02
N PRO A 47 5.73 -14.83 2.07
CA PRO A 47 4.57 -14.60 2.92
C PRO A 47 4.91 -14.48 4.40
N ALA A 48 5.90 -15.24 4.89
CA ALA A 48 6.33 -15.18 6.29
C ALA A 48 7.00 -13.83 6.59
N GLU A 49 7.84 -13.34 5.70
CA GLU A 49 8.46 -12.02 5.85
C GLU A 49 7.42 -10.89 5.76
N HIS A 50 6.41 -11.02 4.92
CA HIS A 50 5.28 -10.11 4.89
C HIS A 50 4.51 -10.09 6.23
N MET A 51 4.32 -11.23 6.86
CA MET A 51 3.69 -11.31 8.19
C MET A 51 4.56 -10.66 9.27
N LEU A 52 5.86 -10.93 9.27
CA LEU A 52 6.80 -10.29 10.20
C LEU A 52 6.81 -8.77 10.04
N TYR A 53 6.81 -8.28 8.80
CA TYR A 53 6.70 -6.85 8.52
C TYR A 53 5.42 -6.25 9.12
N ARG A 54 4.26 -6.87 8.88
CA ARG A 54 2.96 -6.41 9.41
C ARG A 54 2.96 -6.33 10.93
N ALA A 55 3.45 -7.38 11.61
CA ALA A 55 3.52 -7.45 13.06
C ALA A 55 4.45 -6.38 13.64
N ARG A 56 5.64 -6.19 13.05
CA ARG A 56 6.59 -5.16 13.44
C ARG A 56 5.99 -3.76 13.28
N ALA A 57 5.46 -3.45 12.10
CA ALA A 57 4.90 -2.15 11.81
C ALA A 57 3.70 -1.81 12.72
N PHE A 58 2.85 -2.78 13.03
CA PHE A 58 1.75 -2.59 13.97
C PHE A 58 2.24 -2.33 15.40
N THR A 59 3.26 -3.05 15.84
CA THR A 59 3.89 -2.83 17.16
C THR A 59 4.47 -1.42 17.26
N GLU A 60 5.16 -0.95 16.23
CA GLU A 60 5.73 0.41 16.18
C GLU A 60 4.65 1.49 16.25
N LEU A 61 3.52 1.31 15.54
CA LEU A 61 2.37 2.21 15.61
C LEU A 61 1.78 2.27 17.03
N ARG A 62 1.58 1.11 17.67
CA ARG A 62 1.04 1.04 19.04
C ARG A 62 1.95 1.68 20.09
N GLN A 63 3.25 1.61 19.88
CA GLN A 63 4.26 2.21 20.77
C GLN A 63 4.47 3.70 20.51
N GLY A 64 3.80 4.28 19.51
CA GLY A 64 4.00 5.69 19.12
C GLY A 64 5.37 5.98 18.50
N ARG A 65 6.13 4.94 18.11
CA ARG A 65 7.51 5.07 17.61
C ARG A 65 7.60 5.65 16.20
N VAL A 66 6.46 5.89 15.56
CA VAL A 66 6.37 6.45 14.19
C VAL A 66 5.59 7.77 14.18
N ALA A 67 5.67 8.54 15.26
CA ALA A 67 4.89 9.77 15.44
C ALA A 67 5.19 10.84 14.39
N ASN A 68 6.42 10.89 13.85
CA ASN A 68 6.84 11.85 12.85
C ASN A 68 6.46 11.46 11.41
N PHE A 69 5.88 10.27 11.21
CA PHE A 69 5.35 9.88 9.90
C PHE A 69 3.94 10.42 9.72
N SER A 70 3.81 11.52 9.00
CA SER A 70 2.51 12.17 8.75
C SER A 70 1.52 11.23 8.04
N ILE A 71 2.01 10.39 7.12
CA ILE A 71 1.19 9.44 6.37
C ILE A 71 0.54 8.39 7.29
N ALA A 72 1.20 7.98 8.38
CA ALA A 72 0.63 7.02 9.32
C ALA A 72 -0.64 7.59 9.96
N ARG A 73 -0.56 8.83 10.46
CA ARG A 73 -1.70 9.54 11.04
C ARG A 73 -2.81 9.75 10.01
N GLN A 74 -2.46 10.19 8.80
CA GLN A 74 -3.43 10.44 7.73
C GLN A 74 -4.17 9.16 7.31
N LYS A 75 -3.48 8.03 7.17
CA LYS A 75 -4.09 6.75 6.82
C LYS A 75 -5.06 6.28 7.91
N ILE A 76 -4.64 6.29 9.18
CA ILE A 76 -5.49 5.88 10.31
C ILE A 76 -6.72 6.77 10.40
N GLN A 77 -6.52 8.09 10.41
CA GLN A 77 -7.63 9.05 10.51
C GLN A 77 -8.57 8.94 9.31
N GLY A 78 -8.05 8.87 8.08
CA GLY A 78 -8.85 8.73 6.87
C GLY A 78 -9.70 7.46 6.86
N PHE A 79 -9.18 6.35 7.40
CA PHE A 79 -9.94 5.12 7.55
C PHE A 79 -11.04 5.25 8.62
N ILE A 80 -10.73 5.83 9.78
CA ILE A 80 -11.70 6.11 10.84
C ILE A 80 -12.84 6.98 10.31
N ASP A 81 -12.50 8.03 9.57
CA ASP A 81 -13.49 8.94 8.97
C ASP A 81 -14.35 8.24 7.91
N SER A 82 -13.77 7.30 7.16
CA SER A 82 -14.55 6.50 6.19
C SER A 82 -15.63 5.65 6.86
N ILE A 83 -15.33 5.09 8.03
CA ILE A 83 -16.29 4.31 8.82
C ILE A 83 -17.35 5.23 9.45
N ARG A 84 -16.92 6.32 10.10
CA ARG A 84 -17.83 7.27 10.77
C ARG A 84 -18.82 7.91 9.81
N ASN A 85 -18.34 8.22 8.60
CA ASN A 85 -19.16 8.82 7.54
C ASN A 85 -19.86 7.78 6.66
N GLN A 86 -19.80 6.50 7.01
CA GLN A 86 -20.42 5.40 6.28
C GLN A 86 -20.09 5.42 4.76
N ARG A 87 -18.84 5.76 4.42
CA ARG A 87 -18.42 5.85 3.02
C ARG A 87 -18.42 4.45 2.38
N PRO A 88 -19.24 4.19 1.37
CA PRO A 88 -19.27 2.90 0.72
C PRO A 88 -18.00 2.63 -0.09
N ALA A 89 -17.66 1.37 -0.29
CA ALA A 89 -16.52 0.98 -1.13
C ALA A 89 -16.65 1.52 -2.56
N SER A 90 -17.87 1.58 -3.11
CA SER A 90 -18.14 2.12 -4.44
C SER A 90 -17.77 3.60 -4.62
N SER A 91 -17.62 4.36 -3.52
CA SER A 91 -17.18 5.76 -3.56
C SER A 91 -15.67 5.92 -3.49
N VAL A 92 -14.92 4.81 -3.35
CA VAL A 92 -13.46 4.84 -3.28
C VAL A 92 -12.88 5.04 -4.68
N GLY A 93 -12.24 6.16 -4.90
CA GLY A 93 -11.49 6.43 -6.12
C GLY A 93 -10.20 5.59 -6.19
N GLN A 94 -9.56 5.60 -7.36
CA GLN A 94 -8.23 5.03 -7.52
C GLN A 94 -7.21 5.89 -6.73
N LYS A 95 -6.20 5.26 -6.14
CA LYS A 95 -5.17 5.94 -5.32
C LYS A 95 -4.42 7.03 -6.09
N CYS A 96 -4.17 6.78 -7.36
CA CYS A 96 -3.38 7.63 -8.21
C CYS A 96 -4.29 8.27 -9.27
N GLY A 97 -4.13 9.58 -9.53
CA GLY A 97 -4.91 10.29 -10.55
C GLY A 97 -4.34 10.19 -11.96
N MET A 98 -3.36 9.31 -12.20
CA MET A 98 -2.73 9.15 -13.52
C MET A 98 -3.62 8.44 -14.55
N ASP A 99 -4.80 8.00 -14.19
CA ASP A 99 -5.85 7.50 -15.07
C ASP A 99 -6.73 8.62 -15.66
N LYS A 100 -6.58 9.84 -15.16
CA LYS A 100 -7.35 11.00 -15.64
C LYS A 100 -6.76 11.54 -16.92
N ALA A 101 -7.63 11.86 -17.87
CA ALA A 101 -7.23 12.33 -19.19
C ALA A 101 -6.48 13.67 -19.18
N ASP A 102 -6.60 14.44 -18.11
CA ASP A 102 -5.95 15.74 -17.92
C ASP A 102 -4.61 15.65 -17.19
N ASN A 103 -4.20 14.45 -16.74
CA ASN A 103 -2.93 14.24 -16.04
C ASN A 103 -1.91 13.59 -16.98
N LEU A 104 -0.83 14.30 -17.26
CA LEU A 104 0.31 13.80 -18.02
C LEU A 104 1.58 13.84 -17.18
N ALA A 105 2.36 12.78 -17.23
CA ALA A 105 3.73 12.77 -16.72
C ALA A 105 4.70 12.79 -17.90
N VAL A 106 5.69 13.67 -17.85
CA VAL A 106 6.66 13.89 -18.92
C VAL A 106 8.05 13.94 -18.34
N ASP A 107 9.01 13.26 -18.98
CA ASP A 107 10.42 13.39 -18.64
C ASP A 107 11.09 14.59 -19.30
N LEU A 108 12.32 14.88 -18.92
CA LEU A 108 13.09 16.01 -19.47
C LEU A 108 13.40 15.89 -20.98
N ASN A 109 13.23 14.71 -21.55
CA ASN A 109 13.42 14.47 -22.99
C ASN A 109 12.10 14.58 -23.77
N GLY A 110 11.01 14.98 -23.13
CA GLY A 110 9.69 15.07 -23.75
C GLY A 110 8.96 13.75 -23.92
N ASN A 111 9.45 12.64 -23.35
CA ASN A 111 8.72 11.40 -23.39
C ASN A 111 7.51 11.47 -22.44
N VAL A 112 6.34 11.13 -22.94
CA VAL A 112 5.13 10.96 -22.12
C VAL A 112 5.17 9.56 -21.51
N ILE A 113 5.01 9.49 -20.20
CA ILE A 113 5.13 8.27 -19.41
C ILE A 113 3.90 8.04 -18.54
N THR A 114 3.67 6.78 -18.18
CA THR A 114 2.47 6.38 -17.42
C THR A 114 2.44 6.92 -15.99
N CYS A 115 3.58 7.31 -15.43
CA CYS A 115 3.71 7.79 -14.06
C CYS A 115 5.00 8.60 -13.91
N GLN A 116 5.01 9.64 -13.09
CA GLN A 116 6.20 10.45 -12.79
C GLN A 116 7.31 9.67 -12.05
N ASN A 117 7.01 8.50 -11.53
CA ASN A 117 7.97 7.67 -10.77
C ASN A 117 8.57 6.53 -11.59
N VAL A 118 8.50 6.58 -12.91
CA VAL A 118 8.99 5.50 -13.77
C VAL A 118 9.94 6.03 -14.83
N SER A 119 10.75 5.15 -15.40
CA SER A 119 11.66 5.46 -16.48
C SER A 119 11.00 5.25 -17.85
N ALA A 120 11.23 6.19 -18.79
CA ALA A 120 10.84 6.01 -20.19
C ALA A 120 11.71 4.96 -20.92
N LYS A 121 12.85 4.57 -20.35
CA LYS A 121 13.82 3.63 -20.94
C LYS A 121 13.66 2.21 -20.42
N ALA A 122 13.10 2.05 -19.22
CA ALA A 122 12.96 0.74 -18.60
C ALA A 122 11.92 -0.11 -19.35
N VAL A 123 12.25 -1.36 -19.59
CA VAL A 123 11.42 -2.34 -20.31
C VAL A 123 11.24 -3.55 -19.41
N ALA A 124 10.01 -3.91 -19.12
CA ALA A 124 9.71 -5.13 -18.37
C ALA A 124 10.10 -6.39 -19.17
N PRO A 125 10.33 -7.53 -18.50
CA PRO A 125 10.65 -8.80 -19.17
C PRO A 125 9.63 -9.24 -20.22
N ASN A 126 8.38 -8.81 -20.10
CA ASN A 126 7.31 -9.06 -21.08
C ASN A 126 7.27 -8.04 -22.25
N GLY A 127 8.26 -7.15 -22.35
CA GLY A 127 8.33 -6.10 -23.37
C GLY A 127 7.49 -4.85 -23.07
N GLN A 128 6.80 -4.80 -21.94
CA GLN A 128 5.99 -3.65 -21.55
C GLN A 128 6.87 -2.46 -21.15
N THR A 129 6.51 -1.26 -21.61
CA THR A 129 7.21 -0.02 -21.27
C THR A 129 6.26 0.98 -20.63
N HIS A 130 6.82 1.92 -19.88
CA HIS A 130 6.09 3.06 -19.36
C HIS A 130 5.99 4.24 -20.31
N LYS A 131 6.74 4.24 -21.40
CA LYS A 131 6.65 5.28 -22.44
C LYS A 131 5.39 5.06 -23.28
N ILE A 132 4.52 6.06 -23.33
CA ILE A 132 3.24 6.03 -24.06
C ILE A 132 3.16 7.05 -25.20
N GLY A 133 4.20 7.86 -25.39
CA GLY A 133 4.28 8.82 -26.47
C GLY A 133 5.36 9.86 -26.25
N HIS A 134 5.23 10.99 -26.97
CA HIS A 134 6.15 12.11 -26.88
C HIS A 134 5.38 13.45 -27.00
N LEU A 135 5.89 14.51 -26.36
CA LEU A 135 5.30 15.86 -26.39
C LEU A 135 5.13 16.44 -27.79
N SER A 136 6.02 16.08 -28.74
CA SER A 136 5.92 16.54 -30.11
C SER A 136 4.69 16.02 -30.85
N ASP A 137 4.02 14.98 -30.32
CA ASP A 137 2.84 14.38 -30.93
C ASP A 137 1.80 14.01 -29.84
N LEU A 138 1.43 14.99 -29.01
CA LEU A 138 0.43 14.83 -27.96
C LEU A 138 -0.91 14.25 -28.44
N PRO A 139 -1.43 14.62 -29.64
CA PRO A 139 -2.70 14.06 -30.10
C PRO A 139 -2.68 12.54 -30.29
N SER A 140 -1.52 11.95 -30.53
CA SER A 140 -1.37 10.49 -30.67
C SER A 140 -1.22 9.77 -29.32
N VAL A 141 -0.95 10.48 -28.24
CA VAL A 141 -0.77 9.90 -26.92
C VAL A 141 -2.09 9.34 -26.42
N LYS A 142 -2.15 8.02 -26.30
CA LYS A 142 -3.26 7.35 -25.64
C LYS A 142 -2.83 7.02 -24.23
N LEU A 143 -3.51 7.59 -23.26
CA LEU A 143 -3.35 7.18 -21.87
C LEU A 143 -3.61 5.67 -21.81
N LYS A 144 -2.61 4.94 -21.34
CA LYS A 144 -2.74 3.52 -21.11
C LYS A 144 -3.57 3.36 -19.82
N THR A 145 -4.89 3.37 -19.99
CA THR A 145 -5.82 3.17 -18.89
C THR A 145 -5.55 1.82 -18.26
N ALA A 146 -5.20 1.88 -17.05
CA ALA A 146 -4.90 0.73 -16.25
C ALA A 146 -6.16 0.09 -15.67
N THR A 147 -6.02 -1.09 -15.17
CA THR A 147 -7.12 -1.82 -14.56
C THR A 147 -7.53 -1.15 -13.25
N HIS A 148 -8.74 -0.60 -13.19
CA HIS A 148 -9.32 -0.05 -11.99
C HIS A 148 -9.50 -1.14 -10.92
N TRP A 149 -9.43 -0.79 -9.64
CA TRP A 149 -9.57 -1.75 -8.54
C TRP A 149 -10.86 -2.56 -8.60
N SER A 150 -11.98 -1.97 -9.06
CA SER A 150 -13.27 -2.66 -9.19
C SER A 150 -13.28 -3.79 -10.22
N GLN A 151 -12.32 -3.80 -11.13
CA GLN A 151 -12.12 -4.85 -12.13
C GLN A 151 -11.13 -5.93 -11.64
N ARG A 152 -10.54 -5.74 -10.47
CA ARG A 152 -9.60 -6.67 -9.85
C ARG A 152 -10.34 -7.63 -8.94
N ARG A 153 -10.15 -8.94 -9.18
CA ARG A 153 -10.84 -10.01 -8.47
C ARG A 153 -10.83 -9.85 -6.95
N ASP A 154 -9.67 -9.51 -6.39
CA ASP A 154 -9.45 -9.56 -4.95
C ASP A 154 -9.62 -8.19 -4.26
N CYS A 155 -9.88 -7.11 -5.01
CA CYS A 155 -9.94 -5.78 -4.43
C CYS A 155 -11.28 -5.47 -3.78
N ALA A 156 -12.39 -5.85 -4.40
CA ALA A 156 -13.74 -5.48 -3.94
C ALA A 156 -14.04 -5.98 -2.53
N ALA A 157 -13.58 -7.20 -2.19
CA ALA A 157 -13.74 -7.81 -0.87
C ALA A 157 -12.56 -7.54 0.09
N CYS A 158 -11.54 -6.79 -0.35
CA CYS A 158 -10.33 -6.60 0.44
C CYS A 158 -10.57 -5.66 1.64
N PRO A 159 -10.27 -6.09 2.88
CA PRO A 159 -10.54 -5.29 4.08
C PRO A 159 -9.76 -3.97 4.14
N VAL A 160 -8.65 -3.86 3.41
CA VAL A 160 -7.84 -2.64 3.36
C VAL A 160 -8.10 -1.79 2.12
N LEU A 161 -9.16 -2.04 1.36
CA LEU A 161 -9.47 -1.29 0.14
C LEU A 161 -9.54 0.23 0.37
N GLN A 162 -10.17 0.66 1.46
CA GLN A 162 -10.31 2.08 1.82
C GLN A 162 -8.94 2.77 2.05
N LEU A 163 -7.93 2.01 2.44
CA LEU A 163 -6.56 2.50 2.64
C LEU A 163 -5.70 2.36 1.38
N CYS A 164 -5.84 1.22 0.70
CA CYS A 164 -5.03 0.85 -0.45
C CYS A 164 -5.48 1.55 -1.74
N GLN A 165 -6.81 1.69 -1.94
CA GLN A 165 -7.43 2.29 -3.13
C GLN A 165 -6.90 1.69 -4.44
N GLY A 166 -6.73 0.36 -4.47
CA GLY A 166 -6.25 -0.37 -5.65
C GLY A 166 -4.76 -0.27 -5.95
N SER A 167 -3.97 0.40 -5.11
CA SER A 167 -2.52 0.53 -5.30
C SER A 167 -2.12 1.05 -6.70
N CYS A 168 -1.07 0.47 -7.32
CA CYS A 168 -0.65 0.87 -8.66
C CYS A 168 -1.52 0.19 -9.73
N MET A 169 -2.22 1.00 -10.51
CA MET A 169 -3.14 0.53 -11.55
C MET A 169 -2.44 -0.05 -12.80
N PHE A 170 -1.17 0.30 -13.01
CA PHE A 170 -0.41 -0.11 -14.19
C PHE A 170 0.27 -1.48 -14.06
N LEU A 171 0.24 -2.07 -12.88
CA LEU A 171 0.81 -3.40 -12.66
C LEU A 171 -0.16 -4.49 -13.11
N GLU A 172 0.38 -5.51 -13.78
CA GLU A 172 -0.37 -6.66 -14.28
C GLU A 172 0.37 -7.98 -13.97
N GLY A 173 -0.37 -9.10 -13.98
CA GLY A 173 0.20 -10.43 -13.75
C GLY A 173 1.03 -10.54 -12.46
N PRO A 174 2.19 -11.20 -12.50
CA PRO A 174 3.04 -11.40 -11.32
C PRO A 174 3.50 -10.10 -10.65
N LEU A 175 3.62 -9.01 -11.41
CA LEU A 175 3.95 -7.68 -10.88
C LEU A 175 2.80 -7.14 -10.04
N TRP A 176 1.56 -7.33 -10.51
CA TRP A 176 0.38 -6.97 -9.75
C TRP A 176 0.29 -7.77 -8.45
N GLU A 177 0.50 -9.08 -8.49
CA GLU A 177 0.44 -9.93 -7.31
C GLU A 177 1.41 -9.46 -6.24
N ALA A 178 2.69 -9.27 -6.60
CA ALA A 178 3.71 -8.76 -5.68
C ALA A 178 3.39 -7.35 -5.18
N GLY A 179 2.89 -6.47 -6.05
CA GLY A 179 2.46 -5.11 -5.68
C GLY A 179 1.26 -5.12 -4.74
N CYS A 180 0.32 -6.02 -4.96
CA CYS A 180 -0.86 -6.21 -4.12
C CYS A 180 -0.51 -6.77 -2.74
N ASP A 181 0.41 -7.75 -2.67
CA ASP A 181 0.88 -8.30 -1.39
C ASP A 181 1.66 -7.26 -0.57
N ALA A 182 2.51 -6.48 -1.23
CA ALA A 182 3.21 -5.36 -0.60
C ALA A 182 2.24 -4.29 -0.09
N ALA A 183 1.25 -3.90 -0.90
CA ALA A 183 0.25 -2.89 -0.53
C ALA A 183 -0.66 -3.39 0.61
N TYR A 184 -1.07 -4.65 0.58
CA TYR A 184 -1.82 -5.26 1.67
C TYR A 184 -1.02 -5.22 2.97
N SER A 185 0.23 -5.68 2.92
CA SER A 185 1.10 -5.73 4.10
C SER A 185 1.42 -4.34 4.67
N ASP A 186 1.54 -3.32 3.82
CA ASP A 186 1.73 -1.95 4.26
C ASP A 186 0.49 -1.35 4.93
N ASN A 187 -0.72 -1.72 4.49
CA ASN A 187 -1.95 -1.10 4.98
C ASN A 187 -2.59 -1.85 6.17
N VAL A 188 -2.32 -3.15 6.36
CA VAL A 188 -2.86 -3.92 7.49
C VAL A 188 -2.54 -3.31 8.86
N PRO A 189 -1.32 -2.83 9.16
CA PRO A 189 -1.02 -2.20 10.43
C PRO A 189 -1.88 -0.96 10.72
N PHE A 190 -2.14 -0.14 9.70
CA PHE A 190 -2.99 1.06 9.84
C PHE A 190 -4.46 0.68 10.02
N PHE A 191 -4.93 -0.31 9.28
CA PHE A 191 -6.27 -0.89 9.44
C PHE A 191 -6.47 -1.39 10.87
N ALA A 192 -5.55 -2.23 11.37
CA ALA A 192 -5.65 -2.80 12.70
C ALA A 192 -5.59 -1.72 13.80
N ALA A 193 -4.70 -0.72 13.64
CA ALA A 193 -4.60 0.40 14.57
C ALA A 193 -5.89 1.25 14.60
N ALA A 194 -6.52 1.47 13.45
CA ALA A 194 -7.78 2.19 13.37
C ALA A 194 -8.93 1.42 14.03
N ILE A 195 -9.04 0.11 13.78
CA ILE A 195 -10.05 -0.75 14.43
C ILE A 195 -9.81 -0.80 15.94
N GLU A 196 -8.57 -0.96 16.38
CA GLU A 196 -8.23 -0.96 17.80
C GLU A 196 -8.60 0.37 18.46
N PHE A 197 -8.35 1.49 17.79
CA PHE A 197 -8.75 2.81 18.28
C PHE A 197 -10.28 2.94 18.43
N LEU A 198 -11.04 2.48 17.42
CA LEU A 198 -12.51 2.58 17.42
C LEU A 198 -13.20 1.66 18.41
N THR A 199 -12.64 0.45 18.62
CA THR A 199 -13.34 -0.63 19.34
C THR A 199 -12.68 -0.98 20.67
N GLY A 200 -11.42 -0.61 20.86
CA GLY A 200 -10.58 -1.06 21.96
C GLY A 200 -10.09 -2.51 21.81
N TYR A 201 -10.30 -3.15 20.64
CA TYR A 201 -9.90 -4.54 20.38
C TYR A 201 -8.97 -4.60 19.19
N THR A 202 -7.90 -5.41 19.29
CA THR A 202 -6.99 -5.67 18.18
C THR A 202 -7.58 -6.75 17.27
N PRO A 203 -7.79 -6.49 15.98
CA PRO A 203 -8.19 -7.53 15.03
C PRO A 203 -6.97 -8.39 14.69
N TYR A 204 -7.08 -9.70 14.86
CA TYR A 204 -6.06 -10.67 14.45
C TYR A 204 -6.48 -11.48 13.23
N TYR A 205 -7.77 -11.66 13.06
CA TYR A 205 -8.37 -12.47 12.02
C TYR A 205 -9.61 -11.79 11.45
N ILE A 206 -9.81 -11.93 10.14
CA ILE A 206 -10.98 -11.40 9.43
C ILE A 206 -11.55 -12.53 8.56
N GLU A 207 -12.84 -12.77 8.67
CA GLU A 207 -13.56 -13.64 7.76
C GLU A 207 -14.10 -12.85 6.56
N GLY A 208 -14.27 -13.53 5.43
CA GLY A 208 -14.81 -12.93 4.22
C GLY A 208 -14.42 -13.67 2.95
N GLU A 209 -14.97 -13.23 1.82
CA GLU A 209 -14.74 -13.78 0.49
C GLU A 209 -13.49 -13.17 -0.16
N PHE A 210 -12.34 -13.29 0.50
CA PHE A 210 -11.04 -12.86 -0.03
C PHE A 210 -9.97 -13.92 0.28
N ARG A 211 -8.77 -13.71 -0.22
CA ARG A 211 -7.67 -14.67 -0.14
C ARG A 211 -7.44 -15.18 1.28
N ASP A 212 -7.36 -16.50 1.45
CA ASP A 212 -7.19 -17.15 2.77
C ASP A 212 -5.88 -16.77 3.45
N ASP A 213 -4.80 -16.57 2.68
CA ASP A 213 -3.49 -16.13 3.19
C ASP A 213 -3.50 -14.70 3.76
N ARG A 214 -4.61 -13.99 3.62
CA ARG A 214 -4.81 -12.63 4.13
C ARG A 214 -5.76 -12.53 5.31
N LYS A 215 -6.44 -13.63 5.68
CA LYS A 215 -7.39 -13.66 6.79
C LYS A 215 -6.69 -13.50 8.14
N ASP A 216 -5.54 -14.14 8.32
CA ASP A 216 -4.68 -13.92 9.48
C ASP A 216 -3.81 -12.66 9.25
N LEU A 217 -4.08 -11.62 10.01
CA LEU A 217 -3.42 -10.33 9.81
C LEU A 217 -1.94 -10.33 10.18
N PHE A 218 -1.56 -11.11 11.20
CA PHE A 218 -0.23 -11.04 11.81
C PHE A 218 0.45 -12.40 12.00
N GLY A 219 -0.10 -13.48 11.44
CA GLY A 219 0.46 -14.82 11.54
C GLY A 219 0.40 -15.40 12.94
N ARG A 220 -0.62 -15.04 13.74
CA ARG A 220 -0.75 -15.46 15.16
C ARG A 220 0.57 -15.39 15.87
N VAL A 221 1.29 -14.26 15.76
CA VAL A 221 2.66 -14.12 16.22
C VAL A 221 2.77 -14.55 17.68
N ARG A 222 3.44 -15.67 17.91
CA ARG A 222 3.91 -16.07 19.22
C ARG A 222 4.88 -15.00 19.73
N GLY A 223 4.46 -14.17 20.66
CA GLY A 223 5.34 -13.18 21.27
C GLY A 223 4.84 -11.75 21.39
N VAL A 224 3.63 -11.43 20.94
CA VAL A 224 2.96 -10.22 21.45
C VAL A 224 2.56 -10.55 22.88
N PRO A 225 3.06 -9.83 23.90
CA PRO A 225 2.70 -10.11 25.28
C PRO A 225 1.19 -10.16 25.42
N GLU A 226 0.66 -11.24 26.02
CA GLU A 226 -0.78 -11.47 26.27
C GLU A 226 -1.45 -10.38 27.14
N THR A 227 -0.73 -9.35 27.50
CA THR A 227 -1.13 -8.35 28.47
C THR A 227 -2.32 -7.50 28.11
N LYS A 228 -2.98 -7.73 27.00
CA LYS A 228 -4.35 -7.25 26.72
C LYS A 228 -4.97 -8.04 25.54
N GLN A 229 -5.09 -9.35 25.66
CA GLN A 229 -6.03 -10.09 24.81
C GLN A 229 -7.46 -9.66 25.16
N LYS A 230 -7.88 -8.58 24.56
CA LYS A 230 -9.30 -8.27 24.46
C LYS A 230 -9.83 -9.08 23.29
N ARG A 231 -11.00 -9.66 23.45
CA ARG A 231 -11.67 -10.61 22.56
C ARG A 231 -11.37 -10.41 21.08
N VAL A 232 -11.17 -11.49 20.34
CA VAL A 232 -11.19 -11.49 18.87
C VAL A 232 -12.58 -11.01 18.44
N ILE A 233 -12.63 -9.96 17.63
CA ILE A 233 -13.87 -9.55 16.98
C ILE A 233 -13.88 -10.21 15.61
N GLU A 234 -14.79 -11.13 15.40
CA GLU A 234 -15.14 -11.61 14.07
C GLU A 234 -15.95 -10.50 13.39
N ILE A 235 -15.38 -9.89 12.37
CA ILE A 235 -16.10 -8.89 11.57
C ILE A 235 -16.74 -9.63 10.41
N HIS A 236 -18.04 -9.87 10.51
CA HIS A 236 -18.82 -10.43 9.41
C HIS A 236 -19.14 -9.31 8.40
N PRO A 237 -19.04 -9.56 7.09
CA PRO A 237 -19.53 -8.61 6.11
C PRO A 237 -21.03 -8.40 6.31
N VAL A 238 -21.45 -7.15 6.31
CA VAL A 238 -22.88 -6.82 6.28
C VAL A 238 -23.41 -7.29 4.92
N PRO A 239 -24.47 -8.13 4.88
CA PRO A 239 -25.09 -8.50 3.61
C PRO A 239 -25.52 -7.24 2.86
N ALA A 240 -25.28 -7.23 1.54
CA ALA A 240 -25.63 -6.13 0.65
C ALA A 240 -27.15 -5.93 0.54
#